data_2e5a4fc98b49f2c1ba9a4bc8e378df3e
#
_entry.id   2e5a4fc98b49f2c1ba9a4bc8e378df3e
#
_cell.length_a   1.000
_cell.length_b   1.000
_cell.length_c   1.000
_cell.angle_alpha   90.00
_cell.angle_beta   90.00
_cell.angle_gamma   90.00
#
_symmetry.space_group_name_H-M   'P 1'
#
loop_
_entity.id
_entity.type
_entity.pdbx_description
1 polymer ?
#
loop_
_entity_poly.entity_id
_entity_poly.type
_entity_poly.pdbx_seq_one_letter_code
_entity_poly.pdbx_strand_id
1 'polypeptide(L)'
;MVFARYLVIFCLLLIGGIQANVLSITHIRPDGHVDKRNAYFTDLLELALVKSQNNEGDFQLVQSNLEMNQSRALKNLEYKQNIDVVWTMTSIAREERLMPIRIPLLKGLLGYRIFIIKKGMQKVFSAIDSVADLQALAAGQGASWPDTQILKANGFKVVEASEYRTLFNMLERERFDYFPRGVNEPWAEIKAHREKGLVIESDLIIQYPAPIYFFVNKDNLELAERIERGLRIAIKDGSFESFFVTIQLIKKFLI
;
A
#
# COMPACT_ATOMS: atom_id res chain seq x y z
N MET A 1 -40.55 -14.87 -75.69
CA MET A 1 -40.65 -14.79 -74.20
C MET A 1 -39.26 -14.91 -73.62
N VAL A 2 -38.69 -13.79 -73.17
CA VAL A 2 -37.32 -13.73 -72.58
C VAL A 2 -37.51 -13.59 -71.09
N PHE A 3 -37.06 -14.63 -70.30
CA PHE A 3 -37.06 -14.59 -68.83
C PHE A 3 -35.76 -13.94 -68.36
N ALA A 4 -35.88 -12.73 -67.78
CA ALA A 4 -34.82 -12.05 -67.12
C ALA A 4 -34.64 -12.68 -65.71
N ARG A 5 -33.44 -13.29 -65.45
CA ARG A 5 -33.05 -13.78 -64.12
C ARG A 5 -32.39 -12.63 -63.34
N TYR A 6 -33.05 -12.16 -62.27
CA TYR A 6 -32.45 -11.23 -61.30
C TYR A 6 -31.58 -12.00 -60.30
N LEU A 7 -30.27 -11.75 -60.32
CA LEU A 7 -29.34 -12.25 -59.34
C LEU A 7 -29.31 -11.28 -58.14
N VAL A 8 -29.92 -11.66 -57.01
CA VAL A 8 -29.85 -10.87 -55.77
C VAL A 8 -28.56 -11.29 -55.03
N ILE A 9 -27.55 -10.43 -55.04
CA ILE A 9 -26.32 -10.59 -54.24
C ILE A 9 -26.61 -10.11 -52.83
N PHE A 10 -26.69 -11.04 -51.89
CA PHE A 10 -26.84 -10.75 -50.46
C PHE A 10 -25.43 -10.51 -49.86
N CYS A 11 -25.02 -9.24 -49.72
CA CYS A 11 -23.80 -8.88 -48.99
C CYS A 11 -24.02 -9.10 -47.49
N LEU A 12 -23.54 -10.22 -46.97
CA LEU A 12 -23.40 -10.44 -45.53
C LEU A 12 -22.29 -9.51 -45.01
N LEU A 13 -22.66 -8.40 -44.42
CA LEU A 13 -21.78 -7.57 -43.60
C LEU A 13 -21.45 -8.38 -42.32
N LEU A 14 -20.31 -9.02 -42.30
CA LEU A 14 -19.70 -9.52 -41.09
C LEU A 14 -19.33 -8.32 -40.21
N ILE A 15 -20.22 -7.92 -39.31
CA ILE A 15 -19.90 -7.01 -38.20
C ILE A 15 -19.06 -7.85 -37.24
N GLY A 16 -17.75 -7.89 -37.46
CA GLY A 16 -16.80 -8.36 -36.48
C GLY A 16 -16.92 -7.47 -35.26
N GLY A 17 -17.61 -7.94 -34.23
CA GLY A 17 -17.62 -7.26 -32.94
C GLY A 17 -16.18 -7.15 -32.45
N ILE A 18 -15.64 -5.94 -32.38
CA ILE A 18 -14.40 -5.65 -31.67
C ILE A 18 -14.70 -5.98 -30.21
N GLN A 19 -14.32 -7.18 -29.79
CA GLN A 19 -14.36 -7.55 -28.40
C GLN A 19 -13.30 -6.70 -27.70
N ALA A 20 -13.72 -5.62 -27.06
CA ALA A 20 -12.83 -4.79 -26.27
C ALA A 20 -12.14 -5.70 -25.25
N ASN A 21 -10.83 -5.83 -25.36
CA ASN A 21 -10.04 -6.67 -24.45
C ASN A 21 -9.98 -5.94 -23.10
N VAL A 22 -10.79 -6.39 -22.13
CA VAL A 22 -10.83 -5.82 -20.79
C VAL A 22 -9.54 -6.21 -20.08
N LEU A 23 -8.72 -5.21 -19.73
CA LEU A 23 -7.47 -5.44 -19.01
C LEU A 23 -7.75 -5.92 -17.58
N SER A 24 -7.39 -7.16 -17.28
CA SER A 24 -7.47 -7.68 -15.91
C SER A 24 -6.21 -7.32 -15.14
N ILE A 25 -6.35 -6.63 -14.01
CA ILE A 25 -5.26 -6.16 -13.15
C ILE A 25 -5.44 -6.80 -11.78
N THR A 26 -4.52 -7.68 -11.41
CA THR A 26 -4.56 -8.38 -10.13
C THR A 26 -3.74 -7.63 -9.08
N HIS A 27 -4.38 -7.23 -7.98
CA HIS A 27 -3.70 -6.59 -6.86
C HIS A 27 -3.47 -7.55 -5.70
N ILE A 28 -2.56 -7.19 -4.82
CA ILE A 28 -2.23 -7.95 -3.60
C ILE A 28 -3.47 -8.18 -2.72
N ARG A 29 -3.55 -9.37 -2.11
CA ARG A 29 -4.35 -9.64 -0.92
C ARG A 29 -3.40 -9.69 0.28
N PRO A 30 -3.32 -8.60 1.07
CA PRO A 30 -2.44 -8.55 2.23
C PRO A 30 -2.83 -9.55 3.31
N ASP A 31 -1.82 -10.02 4.06
CA ASP A 31 -2.02 -10.87 5.22
C ASP A 31 -2.80 -10.14 6.32
N GLY A 32 -3.93 -10.70 6.76
CA GLY A 32 -4.77 -10.14 7.82
C GLY A 32 -6.17 -9.67 7.43
N HIS A 33 -7.17 -10.33 7.98
CA HIS A 33 -8.58 -10.26 7.58
C HIS A 33 -9.33 -8.92 7.84
N VAL A 34 -8.77 -7.89 8.46
CA VAL A 34 -9.57 -6.73 8.92
C VAL A 34 -8.88 -5.40 8.63
N ASP A 35 -8.12 -5.31 7.58
CA ASP A 35 -7.38 -4.09 7.35
C ASP A 35 -8.05 -3.13 6.36
N LYS A 36 -8.92 -2.26 6.89
CA LYS A 36 -9.51 -1.16 6.11
C LYS A 36 -8.47 -0.20 5.49
N ARG A 37 -7.20 -0.28 5.92
CA ARG A 37 -6.09 0.48 5.34
C ARG A 37 -5.81 0.05 3.91
N ASN A 38 -6.01 -1.23 3.61
CA ASN A 38 -5.84 -1.76 2.25
C ASN A 38 -6.92 -1.26 1.30
N ALA A 39 -8.15 -1.05 1.79
CA ALA A 39 -9.23 -0.47 0.98
C ALA A 39 -8.83 0.89 0.40
N TYR A 40 -8.15 1.75 1.19
CA TYR A 40 -7.65 3.02 0.68
C TYR A 40 -6.79 2.87 -0.58
N PHE A 41 -5.83 1.96 -0.57
CA PHE A 41 -4.93 1.78 -1.71
C PHE A 41 -5.63 1.13 -2.91
N THR A 42 -6.54 0.20 -2.66
CA THR A 42 -7.34 -0.43 -3.71
C THR A 42 -8.25 0.59 -4.38
N ASP A 43 -8.97 1.37 -3.59
CA ASP A 43 -9.89 2.40 -4.09
C ASP A 43 -9.14 3.53 -4.81
N LEU A 44 -7.93 3.89 -4.34
CA LEU A 44 -7.07 4.87 -5.01
C LEU A 44 -6.51 4.33 -6.35
N LEU A 45 -6.20 3.04 -6.40
CA LEU A 45 -5.81 2.37 -7.65
C LEU A 45 -6.98 2.37 -8.64
N GLU A 46 -8.17 2.04 -8.18
CA GLU A 46 -9.39 2.09 -8.99
C GLU A 46 -9.66 3.50 -9.51
N LEU A 47 -9.56 4.53 -8.66
CA LEU A 47 -9.66 5.93 -9.08
C LEU A 47 -8.66 6.26 -10.20
N ALA A 48 -7.40 5.85 -10.06
CA ALA A 48 -6.38 6.09 -11.08
C ALA A 48 -6.73 5.41 -12.41
N LEU A 49 -7.18 4.16 -12.37
CA LEU A 49 -7.55 3.40 -13.56
C LEU A 49 -8.80 3.97 -14.24
N VAL A 50 -9.80 4.40 -13.47
CA VAL A 50 -10.99 5.10 -13.99
C VAL A 50 -10.62 6.42 -14.67
N LYS A 51 -9.72 7.22 -14.07
CA LYS A 51 -9.27 8.49 -14.65
C LYS A 51 -8.49 8.32 -15.96
N SER A 52 -7.84 7.19 -16.17
CA SER A 52 -7.12 6.88 -17.42
C SER A 52 -7.95 6.11 -18.45
N GLN A 53 -9.15 5.65 -18.12
CA GLN A 53 -9.97 4.73 -18.93
C GLN A 53 -10.26 5.25 -20.35
N ASN A 54 -10.58 6.54 -20.50
CA ASN A 54 -10.91 7.13 -21.81
C ASN A 54 -9.77 7.00 -22.83
N ASN A 55 -8.53 6.83 -22.39
CA ASN A 55 -7.37 6.72 -23.26
C ASN A 55 -6.88 5.27 -23.41
N GLU A 56 -7.21 4.40 -22.44
CA GLU A 56 -6.56 3.08 -22.27
C GLU A 56 -7.56 1.90 -22.34
N GLY A 57 -8.87 2.20 -22.48
CA GLY A 57 -9.93 1.18 -22.50
C GLY A 57 -10.33 0.64 -21.12
N ASP A 58 -11.23 -0.34 -21.13
CA ASP A 58 -11.82 -0.91 -19.93
C ASP A 58 -10.83 -1.77 -19.14
N PHE A 59 -11.07 -1.87 -17.84
CA PHE A 59 -10.28 -2.69 -16.93
C PHE A 59 -11.17 -3.44 -15.94
N GLN A 60 -10.60 -4.50 -15.37
CA GLN A 60 -11.17 -5.22 -14.24
C GLN A 60 -10.09 -5.32 -13.15
N LEU A 61 -10.38 -4.78 -11.96
CA LEU A 61 -9.50 -4.90 -10.81
C LEU A 61 -9.86 -6.17 -10.03
N VAL A 62 -8.90 -7.07 -9.86
CA VAL A 62 -9.10 -8.39 -9.24
C VAL A 62 -8.20 -8.52 -8.02
N GLN A 63 -8.75 -8.97 -6.90
CA GLN A 63 -7.94 -9.30 -5.74
C GLN A 63 -7.32 -10.70 -5.90
N SER A 64 -6.02 -10.82 -5.61
CA SER A 64 -5.33 -12.12 -5.61
C SER A 64 -6.02 -13.12 -4.66
N ASN A 65 -6.16 -14.36 -5.10
CA ASN A 65 -6.66 -15.44 -4.27
C ASN A 65 -5.66 -15.88 -3.19
N LEU A 66 -4.38 -15.48 -3.32
CA LEU A 66 -3.32 -15.84 -2.40
C LEU A 66 -3.12 -14.73 -1.36
N GLU A 67 -3.26 -15.08 -0.09
CA GLU A 67 -2.83 -14.24 1.02
C GLU A 67 -1.30 -14.26 1.11
N MET A 68 -0.68 -13.08 1.15
CA MET A 68 0.77 -12.96 1.07
C MET A 68 1.29 -11.89 2.03
N ASN A 69 2.39 -12.21 2.73
CA ASN A 69 3.19 -11.16 3.36
C ASN A 69 3.91 -10.31 2.30
N GLN A 70 4.42 -9.16 2.72
CA GLN A 70 5.01 -8.17 1.80
C GLN A 70 6.18 -8.73 0.97
N SER A 71 7.06 -9.53 1.57
CA SER A 71 8.19 -10.14 0.84
C SER A 71 7.75 -11.06 -0.27
N ARG A 72 6.74 -11.89 0.00
CA ARG A 72 6.21 -12.82 -1.00
C ARG A 72 5.50 -12.07 -2.12
N ALA A 73 4.74 -11.02 -1.79
CA ALA A 73 4.08 -10.19 -2.78
C ALA A 73 5.08 -9.52 -3.73
N LEU A 74 6.16 -8.93 -3.19
CA LEU A 74 7.20 -8.30 -4.01
C LEU A 74 7.89 -9.31 -4.94
N LYS A 75 8.18 -10.54 -4.47
CA LYS A 75 8.72 -11.60 -5.31
C LYS A 75 7.75 -12.03 -6.40
N ASN A 76 6.46 -12.21 -6.08
CA ASN A 76 5.45 -12.56 -7.09
C ASN A 76 5.36 -11.48 -8.17
N LEU A 77 5.39 -10.21 -7.80
CA LEU A 77 5.39 -9.10 -8.74
C LEU A 77 6.64 -9.09 -9.63
N GLU A 78 7.83 -9.32 -9.04
CA GLU A 78 9.11 -9.38 -9.75
C GLU A 78 9.11 -10.50 -10.81
N TYR A 79 8.56 -11.66 -10.48
CA TYR A 79 8.50 -12.81 -11.37
C TYR A 79 7.22 -12.89 -12.22
N LYS A 80 6.39 -11.85 -12.27
CA LYS A 80 5.12 -11.78 -13.01
C LYS A 80 4.16 -12.93 -12.63
N GLN A 81 4.07 -13.23 -11.33
CA GLN A 81 3.26 -14.31 -10.81
C GLN A 81 2.12 -13.77 -9.96
N ASN A 82 0.89 -14.18 -10.25
CA ASN A 82 -0.32 -13.99 -9.45
C ASN A 82 -0.73 -12.56 -9.09
N ILE A 83 0.09 -11.54 -9.34
CA ILE A 83 -0.22 -10.13 -9.06
C ILE A 83 0.48 -9.22 -10.06
N ASP A 84 -0.17 -8.11 -10.40
CA ASP A 84 0.30 -7.09 -11.34
C ASP A 84 0.69 -5.79 -10.63
N VAL A 85 0.13 -5.54 -9.44
CA VAL A 85 0.38 -4.31 -8.69
C VAL A 85 0.45 -4.57 -7.18
N VAL A 86 1.40 -3.88 -6.53
CA VAL A 86 1.58 -3.86 -5.06
C VAL A 86 1.75 -2.40 -4.63
N TRP A 87 1.28 -2.06 -3.44
CA TRP A 87 1.61 -0.79 -2.79
C TRP A 87 2.51 -1.05 -1.59
N THR A 88 3.56 -0.27 -1.48
CA THR A 88 4.52 -0.42 -0.40
C THR A 88 5.43 0.80 -0.26
N MET A 89 6.05 0.96 0.91
CA MET A 89 7.13 1.92 1.10
C MET A 89 8.27 1.61 0.14
N THR A 90 8.88 2.63 -0.45
CA THR A 90 9.99 2.44 -1.37
C THR A 90 11.31 2.18 -0.66
N SER A 91 12.25 1.61 -1.41
CA SER A 91 13.69 1.55 -1.09
C SER A 91 14.49 1.36 -2.37
N ILE A 92 15.77 1.69 -2.36
CA ILE A 92 16.69 1.49 -3.49
C ILE A 92 16.57 0.04 -4.02
N ALA A 93 16.70 -0.96 -3.14
CA ALA A 93 16.62 -2.37 -3.52
C ALA A 93 15.28 -2.78 -4.14
N ARG A 94 14.18 -2.12 -3.80
CA ARG A 94 12.87 -2.36 -4.43
C ARG A 94 12.79 -1.74 -5.80
N GLU A 95 13.27 -0.50 -5.97
CA GLU A 95 13.28 0.20 -7.25
C GLU A 95 14.28 -0.37 -8.27
N GLU A 96 15.33 -1.06 -7.81
CA GLU A 96 16.22 -1.82 -8.70
C GLU A 96 15.51 -3.01 -9.37
N ARG A 97 14.55 -3.63 -8.70
CA ARG A 97 13.86 -4.86 -9.15
C ARG A 97 12.47 -4.63 -9.72
N LEU A 98 11.79 -3.58 -9.32
CA LEU A 98 10.41 -3.27 -9.66
C LEU A 98 10.29 -1.85 -10.21
N MET A 99 9.24 -1.56 -10.97
CA MET A 99 8.92 -0.23 -11.48
C MET A 99 8.05 0.52 -10.47
N PRO A 100 8.56 1.59 -9.81
CA PRO A 100 7.77 2.45 -8.94
C PRO A 100 6.98 3.48 -9.75
N ILE A 101 5.73 3.71 -9.39
CA ILE A 101 4.98 4.90 -9.78
C ILE A 101 5.22 5.95 -8.70
N ARG A 102 6.18 6.88 -8.94
CA ARG A 102 6.71 7.81 -7.93
C ARG A 102 5.75 8.96 -7.59
N ILE A 103 4.53 8.62 -7.22
CA ILE A 103 3.52 9.52 -6.65
C ILE A 103 3.25 9.04 -5.23
N PRO A 104 3.57 9.83 -4.18
CA PRO A 104 3.38 9.42 -2.79
C PRO A 104 1.90 9.26 -2.45
N LEU A 105 1.42 8.02 -2.32
CA LEU A 105 0.01 7.69 -2.11
C LEU A 105 -0.55 8.25 -0.80
N LEU A 106 0.28 8.43 0.21
CA LEU A 106 -0.08 9.01 1.52
C LEU A 106 0.53 10.41 1.72
N LYS A 107 0.98 11.10 0.66
CA LYS A 107 1.52 12.47 0.73
C LYS A 107 2.60 12.65 1.82
N GLY A 108 3.38 11.61 2.10
CA GLY A 108 4.43 11.60 3.12
C GLY A 108 3.98 11.24 4.54
N LEU A 109 2.67 11.07 4.78
CA LEU A 109 2.12 10.82 6.12
C LEU A 109 2.71 9.58 6.80
N LEU A 110 3.05 8.53 6.03
CA LEU A 110 3.68 7.33 6.57
C LEU A 110 5.01 7.63 7.27
N GLY A 111 5.73 8.68 6.88
CA GLY A 111 7.01 9.07 7.46
C GLY A 111 6.95 9.53 8.90
N TYR A 112 5.78 9.89 9.39
CA TYR A 112 5.54 10.24 10.79
C TYR A 112 5.20 8.98 11.57
N ARG A 113 6.11 8.57 12.49
CA ARG A 113 5.98 7.34 13.26
C ARG A 113 5.63 7.65 14.70
N ILE A 114 4.48 7.19 15.15
CA ILE A 114 4.08 7.14 16.56
C ILE A 114 4.20 5.68 17.06
N PHE A 115 4.21 5.48 18.37
CA PHE A 115 4.57 4.20 18.92
C PHE A 115 3.37 3.48 19.52
N ILE A 116 3.29 2.17 19.29
CA ILE A 116 2.48 1.28 20.10
C ILE A 116 3.41 0.75 21.21
N ILE A 117 2.93 0.87 22.44
CA ILE A 117 3.64 0.42 23.64
C ILE A 117 2.72 -0.45 24.50
N LYS A 118 3.28 -1.19 25.45
CA LYS A 118 2.51 -1.89 26.46
C LYS A 118 1.92 -0.91 27.47
N LYS A 119 0.68 -1.13 27.88
CA LYS A 119 0.02 -0.34 28.93
C LYS A 119 0.88 -0.33 30.19
N GLY A 120 1.09 0.87 30.76
CA GLY A 120 1.94 1.10 31.92
C GLY A 120 3.35 1.59 31.56
N MET A 121 3.79 1.49 30.30
CA MET A 121 5.11 1.96 29.86
C MET A 121 5.16 3.48 29.60
N GLN A 122 4.04 4.21 29.57
CA GLN A 122 4.01 5.65 29.22
C GLN A 122 5.01 6.48 30.05
N LYS A 123 5.15 6.21 31.36
CA LYS A 123 6.10 6.94 32.22
C LYS A 123 7.57 6.79 31.77
N VAL A 124 7.93 5.64 31.20
CA VAL A 124 9.30 5.41 30.66
C VAL A 124 9.49 6.28 29.41
N PHE A 125 8.47 6.35 28.55
CA PHE A 125 8.53 7.16 27.32
C PHE A 125 8.46 8.65 27.62
N SER A 126 7.66 9.09 28.58
CA SER A 126 7.59 10.50 29.01
C SER A 126 8.89 11.00 29.68
N ALA A 127 9.81 10.12 30.04
CA ALA A 127 11.12 10.47 30.58
C ALA A 127 12.22 10.53 29.51
N ILE A 128 11.88 10.31 28.24
CA ILE A 128 12.85 10.34 27.12
C ILE A 128 13.03 11.81 26.68
N ASP A 129 14.22 12.33 26.88
CA ASP A 129 14.59 13.71 26.53
C ASP A 129 15.49 13.80 25.29
N SER A 130 16.03 12.68 24.83
CA SER A 130 16.96 12.63 23.71
C SER A 130 16.77 11.41 22.80
N VAL A 131 17.30 11.52 21.57
CA VAL A 131 17.34 10.37 20.63
C VAL A 131 18.14 9.20 21.24
N ALA A 132 19.20 9.48 22.00
CA ALA A 132 20.00 8.45 22.63
C ALA A 132 19.21 7.64 23.68
N ASP A 133 18.32 8.28 24.42
CA ASP A 133 17.44 7.60 25.38
C ASP A 133 16.48 6.65 24.65
N LEU A 134 15.90 7.10 23.53
CA LEU A 134 15.01 6.25 22.71
C LEU A 134 15.79 5.10 22.05
N GLN A 135 17.05 5.30 21.65
CA GLN A 135 17.93 4.26 21.10
C GLN A 135 18.31 3.21 22.16
N ALA A 136 18.25 3.54 23.45
CA ALA A 136 18.46 2.58 24.52
C ALA A 136 17.37 1.51 24.57
N LEU A 137 16.16 1.84 24.13
CA LEU A 137 15.01 0.95 24.02
C LEU A 137 15.03 0.19 22.68
N ALA A 138 14.36 -0.96 22.65
CA ALA A 138 14.27 -1.81 21.46
C ALA A 138 12.97 -1.56 20.69
N ALA A 139 13.08 -1.27 19.38
CA ALA A 139 11.96 -1.14 18.46
C ALA A 139 11.63 -2.50 17.83
N GLY A 140 10.35 -2.85 17.72
CA GLY A 140 9.90 -3.98 16.90
C GLY A 140 9.66 -3.58 15.46
N GLN A 141 10.10 -4.39 14.48
CA GLN A 141 9.86 -4.12 13.05
C GLN A 141 9.75 -5.40 12.21
N GLY A 142 9.09 -5.29 11.07
CA GLY A 142 9.06 -6.38 10.09
C GLY A 142 10.41 -6.55 9.42
N ALA A 143 10.95 -7.78 9.40
CA ALA A 143 12.29 -8.07 8.89
C ALA A 143 12.55 -7.57 7.44
N SER A 144 11.53 -7.54 6.61
CA SER A 144 11.61 -7.09 5.21
C SER A 144 11.19 -5.63 4.99
N TRP A 145 10.85 -4.90 6.05
CA TRP A 145 10.42 -3.52 5.90
C TRP A 145 11.61 -2.57 5.78
N PRO A 146 11.53 -1.55 4.90
CA PRO A 146 12.60 -0.56 4.78
C PRO A 146 12.90 0.16 6.10
N ASP A 147 11.90 0.34 6.95
CA ASP A 147 12.00 0.93 8.28
C ASP A 147 13.07 0.25 9.14
N THR A 148 13.18 -1.07 9.04
CA THR A 148 14.18 -1.86 9.77
C THR A 148 15.60 -1.39 9.48
N GLN A 149 15.92 -1.18 8.21
CA GLN A 149 17.24 -0.69 7.81
C GLN A 149 17.46 0.79 8.18
N ILE A 150 16.40 1.61 8.06
CA ILE A 150 16.47 3.02 8.43
C ILE A 150 16.75 3.16 9.92
N LEU A 151 16.01 2.45 10.77
CA LEU A 151 16.22 2.51 12.23
C LEU A 151 17.60 1.99 12.62
N LYS A 152 18.05 0.85 12.08
CA LYS A 152 19.38 0.30 12.34
C LYS A 152 20.50 1.25 11.91
N ALA A 153 20.40 1.84 10.72
CA ALA A 153 21.37 2.80 10.21
C ALA A 153 21.47 4.06 11.08
N ASN A 154 20.39 4.38 11.81
CA ASN A 154 20.35 5.49 12.77
C ASN A 154 20.60 5.05 14.23
N GLY A 155 21.20 3.90 14.46
CA GLY A 155 21.65 3.46 15.78
C GLY A 155 20.56 2.90 16.71
N PHE A 156 19.33 2.68 16.20
CA PHE A 156 18.29 2.07 17.01
C PHE A 156 18.46 0.57 17.14
N LYS A 157 18.16 0.03 18.31
CA LYS A 157 18.02 -1.42 18.51
C LYS A 157 16.73 -1.88 17.86
N VAL A 158 16.81 -2.86 16.95
CA VAL A 158 15.63 -3.39 16.24
C VAL A 158 15.50 -4.88 16.44
N VAL A 159 14.35 -5.31 16.95
CA VAL A 159 13.92 -6.70 17.05
C VAL A 159 12.99 -6.99 15.89
N GLU A 160 13.31 -7.98 15.08
CA GLU A 160 12.63 -8.27 13.83
C GLU A 160 11.69 -9.47 13.93
N ALA A 161 10.59 -9.42 13.18
CA ALA A 161 9.75 -10.58 12.92
C ALA A 161 9.41 -10.68 11.43
N SER A 162 9.32 -11.92 10.91
CA SER A 162 8.93 -12.19 9.52
C SER A 162 7.44 -11.93 9.27
N GLU A 163 6.63 -12.13 10.30
CA GLU A 163 5.17 -12.02 10.21
C GLU A 163 4.65 -10.84 11.03
N TYR A 164 3.81 -10.01 10.39
CA TYR A 164 3.24 -8.81 10.99
C TYR A 164 2.49 -9.10 12.31
N ARG A 165 1.66 -10.14 12.34
CA ARG A 165 0.88 -10.50 13.54
C ARG A 165 1.74 -10.89 14.74
N THR A 166 2.92 -11.44 14.47
CA THR A 166 3.86 -11.86 15.52
C THR A 166 4.38 -10.66 16.30
N LEU A 167 4.54 -9.49 15.69
CA LEU A 167 5.03 -8.29 16.35
C LEU A 167 4.14 -7.86 17.52
N PHE A 168 2.82 -7.96 17.42
CA PHE A 168 1.91 -7.63 18.53
C PHE A 168 2.03 -8.61 19.70
N ASN A 169 2.23 -9.90 19.41
CA ASN A 169 2.45 -10.92 20.43
C ASN A 169 3.82 -10.73 21.11
N MET A 170 4.83 -10.28 20.38
CA MET A 170 6.16 -10.00 20.89
C MET A 170 6.15 -8.76 21.79
N LEU A 171 5.46 -7.68 21.40
CA LEU A 171 5.30 -6.48 22.22
C LEU A 171 4.52 -6.77 23.52
N GLU A 172 3.43 -7.53 23.44
CA GLU A 172 2.67 -8.00 24.60
C GLU A 172 3.55 -8.73 25.62
N ARG A 173 4.52 -9.54 25.12
CA ARG A 173 5.47 -10.32 25.92
C ARG A 173 6.77 -9.59 26.22
N GLU A 174 6.82 -8.28 25.97
CA GLU A 174 7.99 -7.42 26.25
C GLU A 174 9.29 -7.92 25.59
N ARG A 175 9.18 -8.46 24.36
CA ARG A 175 10.36 -8.87 23.58
C ARG A 175 11.07 -7.67 22.94
N PHE A 176 10.36 -6.55 22.86
CA PHE A 176 10.87 -5.22 22.53
C PHE A 176 9.94 -4.19 23.22
N ASP A 177 10.38 -2.94 23.28
CA ASP A 177 9.75 -1.91 24.12
C ASP A 177 8.66 -1.13 23.38
N TYR A 178 8.82 -0.90 22.08
CA TYR A 178 7.88 -0.11 21.30
C TYR A 178 7.82 -0.55 19.82
N PHE A 179 6.67 -0.32 19.20
CA PHE A 179 6.42 -0.64 17.81
C PHE A 179 6.13 0.64 17.03
N PRO A 180 7.11 1.20 16.29
CA PRO A 180 6.90 2.36 15.43
C PRO A 180 5.93 2.05 14.29
N ARG A 181 4.86 2.84 14.19
CA ARG A 181 3.84 2.72 13.14
C ARG A 181 3.60 4.06 12.47
N GLY A 182 3.27 4.06 11.19
CA GLY A 182 2.79 5.26 10.54
C GLY A 182 1.60 5.85 11.31
N VAL A 183 1.53 7.17 11.43
CA VAL A 183 0.51 7.86 12.24
C VAL A 183 -0.93 7.44 11.91
N ASN A 184 -1.17 6.93 10.70
CA ASN A 184 -2.46 6.42 10.25
C ASN A 184 -2.74 4.94 10.62
N GLU A 185 -1.80 4.21 11.21
CA GLU A 185 -1.90 2.77 11.40
C GLU A 185 -2.37 2.33 12.79
N PRO A 186 -1.83 2.86 13.93
CA PRO A 186 -1.99 2.24 15.24
C PRO A 186 -3.42 2.22 15.77
N TRP A 187 -4.26 3.13 15.36
CA TRP A 187 -5.66 3.22 15.85
C TRP A 187 -6.47 1.96 15.54
N ALA A 188 -6.37 1.47 14.30
CA ALA A 188 -7.03 0.24 13.89
C ALA A 188 -6.35 -0.99 14.52
N GLU A 189 -5.04 -0.95 14.66
CA GLU A 189 -4.22 -2.01 15.23
C GLU A 189 -4.52 -2.23 16.72
N ILE A 190 -4.56 -1.15 17.51
CA ILE A 190 -4.95 -1.22 18.93
C ILE A 190 -6.38 -1.77 19.08
N LYS A 191 -7.30 -1.33 18.21
CA LYS A 191 -8.67 -1.85 18.23
C LYS A 191 -8.73 -3.34 17.90
N ALA A 192 -7.92 -3.81 16.96
CA ALA A 192 -7.85 -5.23 16.57
C ALA A 192 -7.16 -6.11 17.62
N HIS A 193 -6.31 -5.53 18.47
CA HIS A 193 -5.53 -6.22 19.50
C HIS A 193 -5.84 -5.73 20.93
N ARG A 194 -7.09 -5.28 21.15
CA ARG A 194 -7.52 -4.69 22.44
C ARG A 194 -7.28 -5.58 23.67
N GLU A 195 -7.26 -6.89 23.46
CA GLU A 195 -7.03 -7.90 24.49
C GLU A 195 -5.57 -7.95 24.99
N LYS A 196 -4.62 -7.38 24.22
CA LYS A 196 -3.18 -7.46 24.51
C LYS A 196 -2.67 -6.37 25.46
N GLY A 197 -3.54 -5.46 25.90
CA GLY A 197 -3.13 -4.37 26.78
C GLY A 197 -2.11 -3.41 26.13
N LEU A 198 -2.24 -3.17 24.83
CA LEU A 198 -1.41 -2.25 24.08
C LEU A 198 -2.08 -0.88 23.98
N VAL A 199 -1.29 0.18 23.99
CA VAL A 199 -1.74 1.58 23.88
C VAL A 199 -0.85 2.37 22.91
N ILE A 200 -1.34 3.51 22.45
CA ILE A 200 -0.54 4.46 21.69
C ILE A 200 0.21 5.34 22.69
N GLU A 201 1.50 5.46 22.48
CA GLU A 201 2.38 6.40 23.19
C GLU A 201 1.98 7.84 22.81
N SER A 202 1.98 8.77 23.78
CA SER A 202 1.35 10.09 23.65
C SER A 202 2.31 11.25 23.40
N ASP A 203 3.62 11.09 23.66
CA ASP A 203 4.56 12.21 23.80
C ASP A 203 5.59 12.29 22.67
N LEU A 204 5.86 11.16 22.01
CA LEU A 204 6.97 11.05 21.06
C LEU A 204 6.52 10.78 19.63
N ILE A 205 7.30 11.34 18.70
CA ILE A 205 7.19 11.06 17.28
C ILE A 205 8.59 11.03 16.67
N ILE A 206 8.84 10.06 15.79
CA ILE A 206 10.01 10.10 14.91
C ILE A 206 9.58 10.30 13.48
N GLN A 207 10.39 11.02 12.71
CA GLN A 207 10.09 11.33 11.33
C GLN A 207 11.26 11.02 10.43
N TYR A 208 10.99 10.31 9.33
CA TYR A 208 11.91 10.05 8.24
C TYR A 208 11.15 9.88 6.91
N PRO A 209 11.81 10.12 5.75
CA PRO A 209 11.16 9.90 4.47
C PRO A 209 10.70 8.46 4.29
N ALA A 210 9.41 8.26 4.09
CA ALA A 210 8.80 6.94 3.94
C ALA A 210 7.66 6.97 2.89
N PRO A 211 7.93 7.34 1.63
CA PRO A 211 6.87 7.37 0.63
C PRO A 211 6.41 5.96 0.29
N ILE A 212 5.08 5.79 0.22
CA ILE A 212 4.43 4.60 -0.35
C ILE A 212 4.11 4.91 -1.81
N TYR A 213 4.47 3.97 -2.69
CA TYR A 213 4.14 3.99 -4.10
C TYR A 213 3.38 2.73 -4.51
N PHE A 214 2.66 2.80 -5.62
CA PHE A 214 2.35 1.62 -6.40
C PHE A 214 3.61 1.15 -7.11
N PHE A 215 3.77 -0.17 -7.15
CA PHE A 215 4.82 -0.85 -7.90
C PHE A 215 4.19 -1.86 -8.85
N VAL A 216 4.74 -1.94 -10.04
CA VAL A 216 4.43 -2.97 -11.03
C VAL A 216 5.71 -3.74 -11.40
N ASN A 217 5.59 -4.80 -12.18
CA ASN A 217 6.76 -5.47 -12.71
C ASN A 217 7.59 -4.51 -13.58
N LYS A 218 8.91 -4.64 -13.54
CA LYS A 218 9.83 -3.71 -14.21
C LYS A 218 9.62 -3.60 -15.72
N ASP A 219 9.13 -4.66 -16.36
CA ASP A 219 8.87 -4.69 -17.80
C ASP A 219 7.42 -4.27 -18.14
N ASN A 220 6.55 -4.07 -17.16
CA ASN A 220 5.15 -3.67 -17.39
C ASN A 220 5.02 -2.14 -17.39
N LEU A 221 5.67 -1.51 -18.37
CA LEU A 221 5.70 -0.04 -18.50
C LEU A 221 4.32 0.52 -18.82
N GLU A 222 3.54 -0.20 -19.62
CA GLU A 222 2.18 0.21 -20.01
C GLU A 222 1.27 0.40 -18.79
N LEU A 223 1.25 -0.58 -17.89
CA LEU A 223 0.47 -0.47 -16.65
C LEU A 223 1.02 0.62 -15.73
N ALA A 224 2.35 0.78 -15.64
CA ALA A 224 2.96 1.86 -14.86
C ALA A 224 2.51 3.23 -15.35
N GLU A 225 2.60 3.48 -16.66
CA GLU A 225 2.20 4.75 -17.29
C GLU A 225 0.70 5.01 -17.16
N ARG A 226 -0.12 3.96 -17.30
CA ARG A 226 -1.56 4.05 -17.11
C ARG A 226 -1.92 4.51 -15.70
N ILE A 227 -1.38 3.87 -14.67
CA ILE A 227 -1.62 4.23 -13.27
C ILE A 227 -1.08 5.64 -12.99
N GLU A 228 0.12 5.97 -13.45
CA GLU A 228 0.72 7.30 -13.25
C GLU A 228 -0.13 8.39 -13.88
N ARG A 229 -0.57 8.21 -15.12
CA ARG A 229 -1.44 9.15 -15.83
C ARG A 229 -2.74 9.39 -15.07
N GLY A 230 -3.39 8.31 -14.61
CA GLY A 230 -4.62 8.42 -13.83
C GLY A 230 -4.44 9.16 -12.51
N LEU A 231 -3.37 8.88 -11.77
CA LEU A 231 -3.04 9.60 -10.54
C LEU A 231 -2.74 11.09 -10.81
N ARG A 232 -2.03 11.41 -11.88
CA ARG A 232 -1.76 12.81 -12.28
C ARG A 232 -3.03 13.57 -12.66
N ILE A 233 -3.98 12.91 -13.33
CA ILE A 233 -5.30 13.49 -13.63
C ILE A 233 -6.06 13.73 -12.32
N ALA A 234 -6.08 12.75 -11.40
CA ALA A 234 -6.74 12.87 -10.12
C ALA A 234 -6.13 13.98 -9.22
N ILE A 235 -4.83 14.19 -9.29
CA ILE A 235 -4.15 15.32 -8.62
C ILE A 235 -4.59 16.64 -9.24
N LYS A 236 -4.61 16.72 -10.56
CA LYS A 236 -4.93 17.95 -11.29
C LYS A 236 -6.38 18.40 -11.07
N ASP A 237 -7.33 17.47 -11.02
CA ASP A 237 -8.75 17.77 -10.85
C ASP A 237 -9.22 17.82 -9.38
N GLY A 238 -8.30 17.59 -8.43
CA GLY A 238 -8.57 17.63 -6.99
C GLY A 238 -9.22 16.37 -6.42
N SER A 239 -9.52 15.36 -7.24
CA SER A 239 -10.15 14.12 -6.74
C SER A 239 -9.20 13.29 -5.87
N PHE A 240 -7.88 13.33 -6.14
CA PHE A 240 -6.88 12.73 -5.26
C PHE A 240 -6.90 13.37 -3.86
N GLU A 241 -6.97 14.71 -3.78
CA GLU A 241 -7.04 15.43 -2.49
C GLU A 241 -8.33 15.08 -1.75
N SER A 242 -9.46 15.16 -2.44
CA SER A 242 -10.77 14.79 -1.88
C SER A 242 -10.76 13.36 -1.34
N PHE A 243 -10.14 12.43 -2.09
CA PHE A 243 -10.00 11.03 -1.69
C PHE A 243 -9.08 10.88 -0.46
N PHE A 244 -7.94 11.57 -0.44
CA PHE A 244 -6.99 11.54 0.67
C PHE A 244 -7.62 12.01 1.99
N VAL A 245 -8.44 13.07 1.97
CA VAL A 245 -9.13 13.59 3.18
C VAL A 245 -10.20 12.63 3.69
N THR A 246 -10.68 11.67 2.87
CA THR A 246 -11.66 10.66 3.32
C THR A 246 -11.05 9.58 4.22
N ILE A 247 -9.73 9.47 4.27
CA ILE A 247 -9.07 8.63 5.27
C ILE A 247 -9.52 9.14 6.64
N GLN A 248 -10.44 8.39 7.29
CA GLN A 248 -11.08 8.77 8.58
C GLN A 248 -10.08 9.15 9.70
N LEU A 249 -8.81 8.84 9.53
CA LEU A 249 -7.72 9.12 10.46
C LEU A 249 -7.17 10.55 10.30
N ILE A 250 -7.17 11.09 9.08
CA ILE A 250 -6.74 12.48 8.85
C ILE A 250 -7.74 13.46 9.44
N LYS A 251 -9.04 13.14 9.41
CA LYS A 251 -10.07 13.95 10.08
C LYS A 251 -9.86 14.10 11.60
N LYS A 252 -9.18 13.14 12.23
CA LYS A 252 -8.91 13.18 13.68
C LYS A 252 -7.67 14.01 14.04
N PHE A 253 -6.77 14.27 13.07
CA PHE A 253 -5.54 15.05 13.27
C PHE A 253 -5.61 16.48 12.71
N LEU A 254 -6.60 16.79 11.86
CA LEU A 254 -6.80 18.11 11.27
C LEU A 254 -7.89 18.93 11.98
N ILE A 255 -8.51 18.39 13.05
CA ILE A 255 -9.44 19.07 13.95
C ILE A 255 -8.80 19.13 15.34
#